data_135c451853bf23b1bb3c0ee992548c58
#
_entry.id   135c451853bf23b1bb3c0ee992548c58
#
_cell.length_a   1.000
_cell.length_b   1.000
_cell.length_c   1.000
_cell.angle_alpha   90.00
_cell.angle_beta   90.00
_cell.angle_gamma   90.00
#
_symmetry.space_group_name_H-M   'P 1'
#
loop_
_entity.id
_entity.type
_entity.pdbx_description
1 polymer ?
#
loop_
_entity_poly.entity_id
_entity_poly.type
_entity_poly.pdbx_seq_one_letter_code
_entity_poly.pdbx_strand_id
1 'polypeptide(L)'
;MKQTLIIGAGVMGLSIARQLNSKHRHIRIIDRSTPRMNASYAAGGMLGAQNEFFEDTPLYRLAMKSRAMMPELAQALERETGVHIEYQQHGLIKVASQPQDVQAVHQQYEFLHHHDHTVTQLSTEQLTQRFPRLDPSQSAAFKIQDDGQINANLYTQALIASVMQRSHIELMTHTEVYSLQRLHYCYRVETSKGTFEADELIIAAGAWSGALLQQLGFELPTHPVKGDVKLIASDYAGLKETIFNMNGCYIVPKLPNRFLIGATSDYDCWDTENNDDNLAWLDHESVNMIPALRSHHVIKTWTGIRPITEDEIPIMGEIAPQLFVTTGHYRNGILLSPIAGQLMAQLVDEDSEARHQLAPFRPKIKQI
;
A
#
# COMPACT_ATOMS: atom_id res chain seq x y z
N MET A 1 23.70 -23.01 4.95
CA MET A 1 22.77 -22.15 4.14
C MET A 1 21.85 -21.53 5.17
N LYS A 2 21.81 -20.20 5.21
CA LYS A 2 21.01 -19.43 6.17
C LYS A 2 19.51 -19.62 5.89
N GLN A 3 18.71 -19.89 6.90
CA GLN A 3 17.27 -20.07 6.79
C GLN A 3 16.57 -18.75 7.13
N THR A 4 15.93 -18.11 6.16
CA THR A 4 15.16 -16.89 6.35
C THR A 4 13.68 -17.22 6.21
N LEU A 5 12.89 -16.89 7.22
CA LEU A 5 11.45 -17.09 7.20
C LEU A 5 10.73 -15.75 7.21
N ILE A 6 9.82 -15.56 6.24
CA ILE A 6 8.99 -14.37 6.11
C ILE A 6 7.55 -14.76 6.39
N ILE A 7 6.91 -14.11 7.37
CA ILE A 7 5.48 -14.32 7.66
C ILE A 7 4.69 -13.19 7.01
N GLY A 8 3.90 -13.54 6.00
CA GLY A 8 3.08 -12.66 5.19
C GLY A 8 3.53 -12.57 3.74
N ALA A 9 2.67 -12.98 2.81
CA ALA A 9 2.85 -12.90 1.36
C ALA A 9 2.10 -11.70 0.74
N GLY A 10 1.99 -10.60 1.48
CA GLY A 10 1.60 -9.30 0.95
C GLY A 10 2.74 -8.65 0.15
N VAL A 11 2.47 -7.46 -0.45
CA VAL A 11 3.49 -6.76 -1.26
C VAL A 11 4.78 -6.49 -0.48
N MET A 12 4.74 -6.32 0.84
CA MET A 12 5.95 -6.11 1.66
C MET A 12 6.80 -7.37 1.72
N GLY A 13 6.23 -8.49 2.17
CA GLY A 13 6.97 -9.76 2.27
C GLY A 13 7.50 -10.25 0.93
N LEU A 14 6.69 -10.14 -0.13
CA LEU A 14 7.09 -10.51 -1.49
C LEU A 14 8.20 -9.60 -2.03
N SER A 15 8.12 -8.29 -1.80
CA SER A 15 9.15 -7.34 -2.24
C SER A 15 10.47 -7.55 -1.50
N ILE A 16 10.44 -7.82 -0.20
CA ILE A 16 11.64 -8.18 0.58
C ILE A 16 12.27 -9.47 0.03
N ALA A 17 11.46 -10.54 -0.11
CA ALA A 17 11.95 -11.82 -0.61
C ALA A 17 12.60 -11.70 -2.00
N ARG A 18 12.03 -10.86 -2.87
CA ARG A 18 12.56 -10.60 -4.21
C ARG A 18 13.91 -9.89 -4.19
N GLN A 19 14.18 -9.07 -3.17
CA GLN A 19 15.39 -8.23 -3.06
C GLN A 19 16.50 -8.86 -2.19
N LEU A 20 16.15 -9.83 -1.32
CA LEU A 20 17.14 -10.49 -0.47
C LEU A 20 18.23 -11.18 -1.28
N ASN A 21 19.46 -11.03 -0.82
CA ASN A 21 20.61 -11.70 -1.42
C ASN A 21 20.43 -13.22 -1.34
N SER A 22 20.42 -13.88 -2.50
CA SER A 22 20.23 -15.34 -2.62
C SER A 22 21.47 -16.17 -2.24
N LYS A 23 22.63 -15.53 -2.10
CA LYS A 23 23.90 -16.20 -1.88
C LYS A 23 23.91 -16.87 -0.49
N HIS A 24 23.92 -18.20 -0.48
CA HIS A 24 23.91 -19.03 0.75
C HIS A 24 22.66 -18.86 1.63
N ARG A 25 21.51 -18.45 1.06
CA ARG A 25 20.24 -18.26 1.75
C ARG A 25 19.13 -19.11 1.13
N HIS A 26 18.31 -19.72 1.97
CA HIS A 26 17.02 -20.31 1.61
C HIS A 26 15.91 -19.46 2.26
N ILE A 27 14.97 -19.00 1.46
CA ILE A 27 13.90 -18.11 1.90
C ILE A 27 12.59 -18.89 1.87
N ARG A 28 11.86 -18.89 2.97
CA ARG A 28 10.51 -19.43 3.04
C ARG A 28 9.53 -18.30 3.35
N ILE A 29 8.50 -18.16 2.53
CA ILE A 29 7.41 -17.21 2.73
C ILE A 29 6.19 -18.01 3.16
N ILE A 30 5.59 -17.65 4.29
CA ILE A 30 4.40 -18.31 4.83
C ILE A 30 3.24 -17.32 4.82
N ASP A 31 2.07 -17.73 4.32
CA ASP A 31 0.84 -16.96 4.42
C ASP A 31 -0.35 -17.88 4.75
N ARG A 32 -1.22 -17.45 5.68
CA ARG A 32 -2.40 -18.20 6.11
C ARG A 32 -3.48 -18.33 5.02
N SER A 33 -3.50 -17.40 4.09
CA SER A 33 -4.44 -17.33 2.99
C SER A 33 -3.75 -17.50 1.63
N THR A 34 -4.52 -17.43 0.55
CA THR A 34 -3.93 -17.09 -0.73
C THR A 34 -3.56 -15.62 -0.73
N PRO A 35 -2.47 -15.20 -1.40
CA PRO A 35 -2.12 -13.78 -1.52
C PRO A 35 -3.23 -12.90 -2.11
N ARG A 36 -4.26 -13.49 -2.71
CA ARG A 36 -5.43 -12.81 -3.28
C ARG A 36 -6.44 -12.33 -2.24
N MET A 37 -6.25 -12.62 -0.95
CA MET A 37 -7.17 -12.28 0.13
C MET A 37 -6.59 -11.23 1.09
N ASN A 38 -5.46 -10.63 0.78
CA ASN A 38 -4.79 -9.66 1.64
C ASN A 38 -5.05 -8.21 1.22
N ALA A 39 -4.68 -7.25 2.08
CA ALA A 39 -4.83 -5.81 1.83
C ALA A 39 -4.15 -5.35 0.54
N SER A 40 -3.04 -5.98 0.17
CA SER A 40 -2.29 -5.65 -1.05
C SER A 40 -3.09 -5.93 -2.31
N TYR A 41 -3.79 -7.06 -2.34
CA TYR A 41 -4.68 -7.42 -3.45
C TYR A 41 -5.94 -6.56 -3.47
N ALA A 42 -6.43 -6.16 -2.29
CA ALA A 42 -7.62 -5.30 -2.15
C ALA A 42 -7.36 -3.83 -2.47
N ALA A 43 -6.11 -3.40 -2.56
CA ALA A 43 -5.75 -2.01 -2.74
C ALA A 43 -6.23 -1.42 -4.08
N GLY A 44 -6.55 -0.11 -4.10
CA GLY A 44 -6.95 0.63 -5.30
C GLY A 44 -5.84 0.77 -6.35
N GLY A 45 -4.58 0.62 -5.94
CA GLY A 45 -3.42 0.71 -6.83
C GLY A 45 -3.01 2.14 -7.19
N MET A 46 -3.60 3.15 -6.58
CA MET A 46 -3.12 4.52 -6.62
C MET A 46 -1.74 4.60 -5.96
N LEU A 47 -0.80 5.35 -6.53
CA LEU A 47 0.51 5.60 -5.93
C LEU A 47 0.40 6.72 -4.89
N GLY A 48 -0.07 7.90 -5.27
CA GLY A 48 -0.42 8.97 -4.34
C GLY A 48 0.75 9.54 -3.53
N ALA A 49 1.98 9.51 -4.07
CA ALA A 49 3.20 9.83 -3.33
C ALA A 49 3.24 11.23 -2.69
N GLN A 50 2.44 12.16 -3.19
CA GLN A 50 2.34 13.55 -2.70
C GLN A 50 0.96 13.85 -2.12
N ASN A 51 -0.01 12.94 -2.30
CA ASN A 51 -1.43 13.21 -2.08
C ASN A 51 -1.82 13.53 -0.62
N GLU A 52 -1.08 13.01 0.36
CA GLU A 52 -1.44 13.11 1.78
C GLU A 52 -0.44 13.92 2.61
N PHE A 53 0.51 14.62 1.98
CA PHE A 53 1.56 15.36 2.67
C PHE A 53 1.36 16.88 2.60
N PHE A 54 1.67 17.54 3.73
CA PHE A 54 1.64 18.99 3.91
C PHE A 54 2.99 19.55 4.34
N GLU A 55 3.99 18.68 4.54
CA GLU A 55 5.34 19.03 4.97
C GLU A 55 6.37 18.00 4.51
N ASP A 56 7.64 18.39 4.48
CA ASP A 56 8.75 17.53 4.06
C ASP A 56 9.20 16.60 5.18
N THR A 57 8.47 15.49 5.35
CA THR A 57 8.77 14.44 6.33
C THR A 57 9.70 13.37 5.75
N PRO A 58 10.34 12.54 6.61
CA PRO A 58 11.03 11.33 6.14
C PRO A 58 10.13 10.40 5.32
N LEU A 59 8.85 10.30 5.66
CA LEU A 59 7.88 9.48 4.92
C LEU A 59 7.57 10.06 3.54
N TYR A 60 7.42 11.40 3.42
CA TYR A 60 7.28 12.07 2.13
C TYR A 60 8.48 11.76 1.21
N ARG A 61 9.70 11.94 1.72
CA ARG A 61 10.92 11.67 0.95
C ARG A 61 11.03 10.20 0.52
N LEU A 62 10.63 9.26 1.40
CA LEU A 62 10.59 7.84 1.08
C LEU A 62 9.54 7.52 0.01
N ALA A 63 8.35 8.13 0.11
CA ALA A 63 7.25 8.00 -0.85
C ALA A 63 7.69 8.47 -2.26
N MET A 64 8.37 9.61 -2.35
CA MET A 64 8.88 10.16 -3.61
C MET A 64 9.93 9.23 -4.25
N LYS A 65 10.88 8.71 -3.44
CA LYS A 65 11.86 7.72 -3.92
C LYS A 65 11.17 6.46 -4.44
N SER A 66 10.17 5.97 -3.72
CA SER A 66 9.45 4.76 -4.10
C SER A 66 8.65 4.93 -5.39
N ARG A 67 7.97 6.08 -5.56
CA ARG A 67 7.27 6.41 -6.82
C ARG A 67 8.24 6.38 -8.00
N ALA A 68 9.41 6.97 -7.85
CA ALA A 68 10.43 7.00 -8.91
C ALA A 68 10.94 5.60 -9.32
N MET A 69 10.86 4.59 -8.44
CA MET A 69 11.24 3.21 -8.75
C MET A 69 10.16 2.45 -9.54
N MET A 70 8.91 2.91 -9.51
CA MET A 70 7.77 2.14 -10.03
C MET A 70 7.85 1.87 -11.54
N PRO A 71 8.23 2.82 -12.41
CA PRO A 71 8.31 2.57 -13.86
C PRO A 71 9.29 1.44 -14.22
N GLU A 72 10.46 1.44 -13.62
CA GLU A 72 11.48 0.40 -13.86
C GLU A 72 11.04 -0.95 -13.28
N LEU A 73 10.46 -0.94 -12.08
CA LEU A 73 9.93 -2.16 -11.45
C LEU A 73 8.80 -2.78 -12.29
N ALA A 74 7.90 -1.97 -12.84
CA ALA A 74 6.82 -2.44 -13.72
C ALA A 74 7.38 -3.17 -14.93
N GLN A 75 8.36 -2.57 -15.62
CA GLN A 75 9.03 -3.19 -16.75
C GLN A 75 9.82 -4.46 -16.36
N ALA A 76 10.49 -4.44 -15.21
CA ALA A 76 11.25 -5.60 -14.73
C ALA A 76 10.32 -6.79 -14.44
N LEU A 77 9.20 -6.55 -13.76
CA LEU A 77 8.21 -7.58 -13.47
C LEU A 77 7.59 -8.14 -14.74
N GLU A 78 7.25 -7.31 -15.72
CA GLU A 78 6.72 -7.75 -16.99
C GLU A 78 7.74 -8.63 -17.75
N ARG A 79 9.01 -8.22 -17.83
CA ARG A 79 10.07 -9.03 -18.44
C ARG A 79 10.29 -10.36 -17.74
N GLU A 80 10.26 -10.35 -16.38
CA GLU A 80 10.48 -11.54 -15.58
C GLU A 80 9.32 -12.54 -15.66
N THR A 81 8.07 -12.05 -15.63
CA THR A 81 6.89 -12.87 -15.35
C THR A 81 5.88 -12.93 -16.49
N GLY A 82 6.00 -12.06 -17.48
CA GLY A 82 4.99 -11.87 -18.51
C GLY A 82 3.71 -11.17 -18.01
N VAL A 83 3.65 -10.72 -16.76
CA VAL A 83 2.49 -10.03 -16.19
C VAL A 83 2.65 -8.52 -16.33
N HIS A 84 1.81 -7.91 -17.15
CA HIS A 84 1.72 -6.46 -17.27
C HIS A 84 0.88 -5.89 -16.14
N ILE A 85 1.46 -5.09 -15.24
CA ILE A 85 0.80 -4.56 -14.03
C ILE A 85 -0.05 -3.32 -14.28
N GLU A 86 -0.26 -2.95 -15.54
CA GLU A 86 -1.05 -1.77 -15.98
C GLU A 86 -0.57 -0.46 -15.34
N TYR A 87 0.75 -0.27 -15.22
CA TYR A 87 1.29 1.01 -14.76
C TYR A 87 0.92 2.13 -15.72
N GLN A 88 0.30 3.19 -15.17
CA GLN A 88 -0.09 4.40 -15.90
C GLN A 88 0.32 5.63 -15.11
N GLN A 89 0.87 6.63 -15.80
CA GLN A 89 1.30 7.91 -15.21
C GLN A 89 0.51 9.05 -15.88
N HIS A 90 -0.75 9.22 -15.45
CA HIS A 90 -1.63 10.27 -15.95
C HIS A 90 -1.85 11.40 -14.95
N GLY A 91 -1.26 11.28 -13.77
CA GLY A 91 -1.39 12.23 -12.68
C GLY A 91 -2.56 11.94 -11.74
N LEU A 92 -2.61 12.74 -10.69
CA LEU A 92 -3.68 12.74 -9.69
C LEU A 92 -4.21 14.17 -9.52
N ILE A 93 -5.52 14.31 -9.45
CA ILE A 93 -6.18 15.58 -9.12
C ILE A 93 -6.73 15.48 -7.69
N LYS A 94 -6.22 16.35 -6.83
CA LYS A 94 -6.78 16.58 -5.48
C LYS A 94 -7.85 17.64 -5.57
N VAL A 95 -9.02 17.38 -4.98
CA VAL A 95 -10.16 18.31 -5.05
C VAL A 95 -10.79 18.54 -3.67
N ALA A 96 -11.01 19.82 -3.32
CA ALA A 96 -11.90 20.25 -2.27
C ALA A 96 -13.31 20.42 -2.86
N SER A 97 -14.24 19.58 -2.45
CA SER A 97 -15.66 19.64 -2.86
C SER A 97 -16.54 20.34 -1.81
N GLN A 98 -15.98 20.71 -0.67
CA GLN A 98 -16.67 21.41 0.43
C GLN A 98 -15.92 22.69 0.77
N PRO A 99 -16.62 23.79 1.11
CA PRO A 99 -15.98 25.08 1.40
C PRO A 99 -14.93 25.03 2.52
N GLN A 100 -15.16 24.20 3.56
CA GLN A 100 -14.23 24.03 4.68
C GLN A 100 -12.89 23.40 4.26
N ASP A 101 -12.82 22.68 3.15
CA ASP A 101 -11.64 21.95 2.69
C ASP A 101 -10.75 22.81 1.77
N VAL A 102 -11.28 23.92 1.25
CA VAL A 102 -10.60 24.78 0.26
C VAL A 102 -9.27 25.28 0.78
N GLN A 103 -9.23 25.74 2.01
CA GLN A 103 -8.01 26.25 2.63
C GLN A 103 -6.92 25.15 2.74
N ALA A 104 -7.31 23.95 3.15
CA ALA A 104 -6.38 22.83 3.27
C ALA A 104 -5.81 22.41 1.89
N VAL A 105 -6.64 22.41 0.84
CA VAL A 105 -6.18 22.14 -0.53
C VAL A 105 -5.21 23.21 -1.02
N HIS A 106 -5.44 24.49 -0.71
CA HIS A 106 -4.49 25.56 -1.05
C HIS A 106 -3.17 25.43 -0.30
N GLN A 107 -3.21 25.16 1.01
CA GLN A 107 -1.99 24.96 1.82
C GLN A 107 -1.18 23.76 1.29
N GLN A 108 -1.85 22.66 0.96
CA GLN A 108 -1.19 21.49 0.38
C GLN A 108 -0.57 21.81 -0.99
N TYR A 109 -1.29 22.52 -1.84
CA TYR A 109 -0.78 22.97 -3.14
C TYR A 109 0.49 23.81 -2.98
N GLU A 110 0.48 24.83 -2.11
CA GLU A 110 1.65 25.70 -1.88
C GLU A 110 2.88 24.90 -1.42
N PHE A 111 2.69 23.98 -0.47
CA PHE A 111 3.75 23.09 -0.03
C PHE A 111 4.28 22.24 -1.19
N LEU A 112 3.42 21.56 -1.91
CA LEU A 112 3.83 20.65 -2.99
C LEU A 112 4.45 21.39 -4.15
N HIS A 113 3.88 22.52 -4.58
CA HIS A 113 4.40 23.32 -5.68
C HIS A 113 5.79 23.91 -5.38
N HIS A 114 6.05 24.26 -4.11
CA HIS A 114 7.37 24.68 -3.67
C HIS A 114 8.45 23.61 -3.88
N HIS A 115 8.11 22.33 -3.69
CA HIS A 115 9.03 21.20 -3.83
C HIS A 115 9.01 20.56 -5.23
N ASP A 116 7.92 20.74 -5.97
CA ASP A 116 7.70 20.16 -7.29
C ASP A 116 6.87 21.10 -8.15
N HIS A 117 7.52 21.87 -9.01
CA HIS A 117 6.88 22.86 -9.89
C HIS A 117 5.98 22.24 -10.97
N THR A 118 5.98 20.91 -11.13
CA THR A 118 5.03 20.21 -12.02
C THR A 118 3.64 20.07 -11.40
N VAL A 119 3.50 20.27 -10.08
CA VAL A 119 2.21 20.39 -9.42
C VAL A 119 1.55 21.71 -9.78
N THR A 120 0.35 21.67 -10.34
CA THR A 120 -0.32 22.86 -10.89
C THR A 120 -1.74 22.99 -10.36
N GLN A 121 -2.13 24.21 -9.99
CA GLN A 121 -3.51 24.51 -9.58
C GLN A 121 -4.43 24.50 -10.82
N LEU A 122 -5.66 23.98 -10.66
CA LEU A 122 -6.68 24.08 -11.70
C LEU A 122 -7.30 25.48 -11.71
N SER A 123 -7.44 26.05 -12.92
CA SER A 123 -8.19 27.30 -13.10
C SER A 123 -9.69 27.10 -12.86
N THR A 124 -10.42 28.19 -12.63
CA THR A 124 -11.90 28.18 -12.52
C THR A 124 -12.56 27.50 -13.71
N GLU A 125 -12.06 27.76 -14.92
CA GLU A 125 -12.56 27.13 -16.15
C GLU A 125 -12.34 25.61 -16.15
N GLN A 126 -11.14 25.15 -15.77
CA GLN A 126 -10.81 23.73 -15.65
C GLN A 126 -11.64 23.05 -14.58
N LEU A 127 -11.87 23.71 -13.42
CA LEU A 127 -12.77 23.21 -12.37
C LEU A 127 -14.18 23.00 -12.91
N THR A 128 -14.77 24.02 -13.53
CA THR A 128 -16.14 23.96 -14.08
C THR A 128 -16.27 22.85 -15.14
N GLN A 129 -15.28 22.69 -15.99
CA GLN A 129 -15.30 21.67 -17.03
C GLN A 129 -15.18 20.25 -16.44
N ARG A 130 -14.28 20.04 -15.49
CA ARG A 130 -13.99 18.71 -14.92
C ARG A 130 -14.96 18.29 -13.84
N PHE A 131 -15.44 19.25 -13.05
CA PHE A 131 -16.31 19.03 -11.90
C PHE A 131 -17.57 19.90 -11.99
N PRO A 132 -18.47 19.62 -12.93
CA PRO A 132 -19.59 20.53 -13.29
C PRO A 132 -20.64 20.69 -12.19
N ARG A 133 -20.56 19.95 -11.10
CA ARG A 133 -21.43 20.11 -9.91
C ARG A 133 -20.83 20.95 -8.79
N LEU A 134 -19.53 21.18 -8.85
CA LEU A 134 -18.88 22.00 -7.85
C LEU A 134 -19.08 23.47 -8.16
N ASP A 135 -19.35 24.27 -7.13
CA ASP A 135 -19.31 25.72 -7.24
C ASP A 135 -17.84 26.17 -7.26
N PRO A 136 -17.35 26.75 -8.38
CA PRO A 136 -15.93 27.13 -8.47
C PRO A 136 -15.52 28.22 -7.47
N SER A 137 -16.48 28.97 -6.91
CA SER A 137 -16.21 29.98 -5.88
C SER A 137 -15.97 29.38 -4.49
N GLN A 138 -16.38 28.12 -4.29
CA GLN A 138 -16.34 27.41 -3.02
C GLN A 138 -15.60 26.07 -3.11
N SER A 139 -14.79 25.90 -4.16
CA SER A 139 -13.99 24.68 -4.39
C SER A 139 -12.61 25.02 -4.89
N ALA A 140 -11.66 24.12 -4.70
CA ALA A 140 -10.30 24.22 -5.19
C ALA A 140 -9.78 22.84 -5.64
N ALA A 141 -8.88 22.84 -6.60
CA ALA A 141 -8.19 21.62 -6.99
C ALA A 141 -6.79 21.92 -7.52
N PHE A 142 -5.90 20.92 -7.40
CA PHE A 142 -4.61 20.92 -8.05
C PHE A 142 -4.30 19.55 -8.66
N LYS A 143 -3.42 19.55 -9.65
CA LYS A 143 -2.95 18.33 -10.31
C LYS A 143 -1.51 18.05 -9.93
N ILE A 144 -1.24 16.81 -9.49
CA ILE A 144 0.09 16.22 -9.35
C ILE A 144 0.39 15.50 -10.65
N GLN A 145 1.25 16.09 -11.50
CA GLN A 145 1.47 15.63 -12.87
C GLN A 145 2.11 14.26 -12.94
N ASP A 146 3.10 14.00 -12.08
CA ASP A 146 3.94 12.80 -12.12
C ASP A 146 3.40 11.65 -11.26
N ASP A 147 2.17 11.77 -10.75
CA ASP A 147 1.55 10.66 -10.05
C ASP A 147 1.04 9.58 -11.01
N GLY A 148 0.91 8.37 -10.48
CA GLY A 148 0.53 7.22 -11.27
C GLY A 148 -0.31 6.21 -10.50
N GLN A 149 -0.65 5.15 -11.20
CA GLN A 149 -1.39 4.03 -10.66
C GLN A 149 -0.94 2.72 -11.28
N ILE A 150 -1.26 1.63 -10.60
CA ILE A 150 -1.09 0.25 -11.08
C ILE A 150 -2.38 -0.55 -10.87
N ASN A 151 -2.46 -1.71 -11.45
CA ASN A 151 -3.42 -2.73 -11.05
C ASN A 151 -2.84 -3.54 -9.88
N ALA A 152 -3.32 -3.29 -8.66
CA ALA A 152 -2.77 -3.91 -7.44
C ALA A 152 -2.89 -5.44 -7.44
N ASN A 153 -3.94 -5.98 -8.07
CA ASN A 153 -4.11 -7.42 -8.22
C ASN A 153 -3.03 -8.01 -9.13
N LEU A 154 -2.77 -7.41 -10.29
CA LEU A 154 -1.74 -7.85 -11.24
C LEU A 154 -0.35 -7.63 -10.65
N TYR A 155 -0.13 -6.54 -9.91
CA TYR A 155 1.14 -6.29 -9.23
C TYR A 155 1.45 -7.39 -8.20
N THR A 156 0.47 -7.75 -7.36
CA THR A 156 0.63 -8.85 -6.40
C THR A 156 0.91 -10.17 -7.13
N GLN A 157 0.20 -10.46 -8.23
CA GLN A 157 0.43 -11.65 -9.05
C GLN A 157 1.84 -11.66 -9.68
N ALA A 158 2.29 -10.53 -10.20
CA ALA A 158 3.63 -10.39 -10.77
C ALA A 158 4.72 -10.63 -9.71
N LEU A 159 4.57 -10.08 -8.50
CA LEU A 159 5.49 -10.34 -7.39
C LEU A 159 5.53 -11.81 -7.00
N ILE A 160 4.37 -12.48 -6.91
CA ILE A 160 4.28 -13.93 -6.65
C ILE A 160 5.02 -14.70 -7.73
N ALA A 161 4.70 -14.45 -9.00
CA ALA A 161 5.35 -15.13 -10.12
C ALA A 161 6.87 -14.91 -10.12
N SER A 162 7.31 -13.68 -9.81
CA SER A 162 8.73 -13.33 -9.72
C SER A 162 9.46 -14.09 -8.61
N VAL A 163 8.87 -14.24 -7.41
CA VAL A 163 9.52 -15.00 -6.32
C VAL A 163 9.49 -16.50 -6.59
N MET A 164 8.42 -17.02 -7.18
CA MET A 164 8.29 -18.46 -7.49
C MET A 164 9.28 -18.94 -8.59
N GLN A 165 9.80 -18.05 -9.40
CA GLN A 165 10.84 -18.39 -10.39
C GLN A 165 12.23 -18.57 -9.76
N ARG A 166 12.42 -18.22 -8.49
CA ARG A 166 13.69 -18.28 -7.80
C ARG A 166 13.81 -19.57 -7.00
N SER A 167 14.71 -20.46 -7.36
CA SER A 167 14.86 -21.80 -6.76
C SER A 167 15.20 -21.81 -5.27
N HIS A 168 15.68 -20.68 -4.73
CA HIS A 168 16.00 -20.52 -3.31
C HIS A 168 14.85 -19.93 -2.48
N ILE A 169 13.68 -19.66 -3.11
CA ILE A 169 12.48 -19.15 -2.45
C ILE A 169 11.37 -20.19 -2.51
N GLU A 170 10.78 -20.49 -1.37
CA GLU A 170 9.61 -21.34 -1.22
C GLU A 170 8.42 -20.52 -0.73
N LEU A 171 7.30 -20.52 -1.45
CA LEU A 171 6.07 -19.85 -1.05
C LEU A 171 5.05 -20.89 -0.55
N MET A 172 4.68 -20.79 0.72
CA MET A 172 3.72 -21.67 1.39
C MET A 172 2.44 -20.90 1.71
N THR A 173 1.46 -20.98 0.85
CA THR A 173 0.10 -20.46 1.09
C THR A 173 -0.72 -21.43 1.95
N HIS A 174 -1.86 -20.97 2.50
CA HIS A 174 -2.71 -21.76 3.40
C HIS A 174 -1.90 -22.41 4.54
N THR A 175 -0.98 -21.61 5.09
CA THR A 175 -0.10 -22.02 6.17
C THR A 175 -0.23 -21.01 7.30
N GLU A 176 -1.02 -21.36 8.30
CA GLU A 176 -1.30 -20.52 9.46
C GLU A 176 -0.21 -20.72 10.50
N VAL A 177 0.27 -19.62 11.07
CA VAL A 177 1.23 -19.64 12.18
C VAL A 177 0.45 -19.71 13.49
N TYR A 178 0.75 -20.71 14.31
CA TYR A 178 0.12 -20.93 15.60
C TYR A 178 0.96 -20.38 16.75
N SER A 179 2.28 -20.61 16.71
CA SER A 179 3.17 -20.12 17.75
C SER A 179 4.53 -19.69 17.22
N LEU A 180 5.11 -18.70 17.90
CA LEU A 180 6.46 -18.19 17.68
C LEU A 180 7.26 -18.29 18.96
N GLN A 181 8.47 -18.84 18.88
CA GLN A 181 9.38 -18.95 20.02
C GLN A 181 10.77 -18.50 19.60
N ARG A 182 11.41 -17.70 20.46
CA ARG A 182 12.83 -17.40 20.32
C ARG A 182 13.64 -18.46 21.03
N LEU A 183 14.49 -19.15 20.29
CA LEU A 183 15.49 -20.08 20.81
C LEU A 183 16.84 -19.36 20.99
N HIS A 184 17.86 -20.09 21.45
CA HIS A 184 19.16 -19.47 21.72
C HIS A 184 19.82 -18.86 20.47
N TYR A 185 19.69 -19.52 19.31
CA TYR A 185 20.34 -19.10 18.06
C TYR A 185 19.38 -18.92 16.86
N CYS A 186 18.10 -19.22 17.02
CA CYS A 186 17.11 -19.17 15.93
C CYS A 186 15.71 -18.90 16.45
N TYR A 187 14.75 -18.82 15.54
CA TYR A 187 13.32 -18.71 15.82
C TYR A 187 12.64 -20.01 15.40
N ARG A 188 11.77 -20.53 16.26
CA ARG A 188 10.89 -21.67 15.96
C ARG A 188 9.49 -21.15 15.67
N VAL A 189 8.93 -21.60 14.54
CA VAL A 189 7.61 -21.22 14.04
C VAL A 189 6.77 -22.48 13.86
N GLU A 190 5.75 -22.64 14.67
CA GLU A 190 4.78 -23.73 14.56
C GLU A 190 3.64 -23.31 13.66
N THR A 191 3.31 -24.14 12.67
CA THR A 191 2.31 -23.82 11.67
C THR A 191 1.36 -25.00 11.41
N SER A 192 0.27 -24.73 10.65
CA SER A 192 -0.65 -25.76 10.19
C SER A 192 -0.01 -26.82 9.28
N LYS A 193 1.21 -26.60 8.79
CA LYS A 193 1.95 -27.54 7.91
C LYS A 193 3.27 -28.04 8.52
N GLY A 194 3.44 -27.88 9.82
CA GLY A 194 4.62 -28.34 10.54
C GLY A 194 5.39 -27.21 11.22
N THR A 195 6.51 -27.57 11.80
CA THR A 195 7.38 -26.65 12.55
C THR A 195 8.61 -26.31 11.71
N PHE A 196 8.95 -25.03 11.67
CA PHE A 196 10.12 -24.51 10.97
C PHE A 196 11.05 -23.80 11.94
N GLU A 197 12.33 -23.92 11.70
CA GLU A 197 13.37 -23.14 12.38
C GLU A 197 13.99 -22.17 11.37
N ALA A 198 14.25 -20.94 11.82
CA ALA A 198 14.78 -19.88 10.98
C ALA A 198 15.90 -19.12 11.71
N ASP A 199 17.01 -18.90 11.04
CA ASP A 199 18.11 -18.06 11.53
C ASP A 199 17.68 -16.58 11.54
N GLU A 200 16.81 -16.20 10.59
CA GLU A 200 16.24 -14.86 10.43
C GLU A 200 14.72 -14.95 10.31
N LEU A 201 14.02 -14.13 11.10
CA LEU A 201 12.56 -14.04 11.04
C LEU A 201 12.11 -12.63 10.67
N ILE A 202 11.29 -12.53 9.61
CA ILE A 202 10.73 -11.27 9.11
C ILE A 202 9.21 -11.32 9.25
N ILE A 203 8.65 -10.43 10.07
CA ILE A 203 7.20 -10.29 10.24
C ILE A 203 6.69 -9.22 9.29
N ALA A 204 5.96 -9.62 8.25
CA ALA A 204 5.34 -8.77 7.22
C ALA A 204 3.82 -9.05 7.11
N ALA A 205 3.18 -9.39 8.25
CA ALA A 205 1.81 -9.89 8.32
C ALA A 205 0.73 -8.79 8.37
N GLY A 206 1.06 -7.55 7.96
CA GLY A 206 0.12 -6.44 7.95
C GLY A 206 -0.49 -6.19 9.33
N ALA A 207 -1.81 -6.05 9.42
CA ALA A 207 -2.51 -5.76 10.67
C ALA A 207 -2.35 -6.86 11.74
N TRP A 208 -1.98 -8.08 11.35
CA TRP A 208 -1.74 -9.20 12.28
C TRP A 208 -0.31 -9.24 12.86
N SER A 209 0.56 -8.34 12.45
CA SER A 209 1.97 -8.31 12.91
C SER A 209 2.08 -8.12 14.42
N GLY A 210 1.23 -7.27 15.02
CA GLY A 210 1.21 -7.05 16.47
C GLY A 210 0.94 -8.32 17.27
N ALA A 211 -0.08 -9.10 16.90
CA ALA A 211 -0.44 -10.35 17.56
C ALA A 211 0.66 -11.42 17.47
N LEU A 212 1.39 -11.47 16.35
CA LEU A 212 2.54 -12.36 16.19
C LEU A 212 3.72 -11.93 17.07
N LEU A 213 4.03 -10.64 17.13
CA LEU A 213 5.12 -10.12 17.93
C LEU A 213 4.87 -10.22 19.45
N GLN A 214 3.61 -10.15 19.88
CA GLN A 214 3.22 -10.35 21.27
C GLN A 214 3.65 -11.73 21.79
N GLN A 215 3.61 -12.76 20.95
CA GLN A 215 4.09 -14.11 21.33
C GLN A 215 5.61 -14.15 21.59
N LEU A 216 6.37 -13.18 21.09
CA LEU A 216 7.80 -13.02 21.30
C LEU A 216 8.13 -11.99 22.40
N GLY A 217 7.11 -11.49 23.13
CA GLY A 217 7.27 -10.52 24.21
C GLY A 217 7.41 -9.07 23.74
N PHE A 218 6.90 -8.72 22.54
CA PHE A 218 6.94 -7.36 22.01
C PHE A 218 5.53 -6.81 21.79
N GLU A 219 5.28 -5.60 22.28
CA GLU A 219 4.06 -4.85 22.01
C GLU A 219 4.29 -3.90 20.82
N LEU A 220 3.47 -4.03 19.81
CA LEU A 220 3.52 -3.21 18.61
C LEU A 220 2.17 -2.49 18.41
N PRO A 221 2.15 -1.14 18.43
CA PRO A 221 0.91 -0.38 18.31
C PRO A 221 0.42 -0.33 16.86
N THR A 222 -0.21 -1.42 16.41
CA THR A 222 -0.84 -1.49 15.08
C THR A 222 -2.31 -1.87 15.22
N HIS A 223 -3.16 -1.16 14.47
CA HIS A 223 -4.61 -1.33 14.47
C HIS A 223 -5.11 -1.70 13.08
N PRO A 224 -6.23 -2.42 12.96
CA PRO A 224 -6.89 -2.69 11.69
C PRO A 224 -7.72 -1.50 11.24
N VAL A 225 -7.67 -1.15 9.95
CA VAL A 225 -8.63 -0.25 9.32
C VAL A 225 -9.23 -0.94 8.12
N LYS A 226 -10.49 -1.32 8.22
CA LYS A 226 -11.26 -1.88 7.12
C LYS A 226 -11.57 -0.79 6.09
N GLY A 227 -11.53 -1.15 4.81
CA GLY A 227 -11.90 -0.25 3.73
C GLY A 227 -12.65 -0.98 2.63
N ASP A 228 -13.85 -0.50 2.33
CA ASP A 228 -14.67 -0.99 1.23
C ASP A 228 -14.27 -0.28 -0.06
N VAL A 229 -14.30 -1.04 -1.17
CA VAL A 229 -14.04 -0.56 -2.52
C VAL A 229 -15.02 -1.18 -3.50
N LYS A 230 -15.24 -0.45 -4.60
CA LYS A 230 -16.16 -0.83 -5.66
C LYS A 230 -15.47 -0.69 -7.02
N LEU A 231 -15.54 -1.72 -7.84
CA LEU A 231 -15.16 -1.66 -9.26
C LEU A 231 -16.43 -1.54 -10.09
N ILE A 232 -16.49 -0.51 -10.91
CA ILE A 232 -17.61 -0.24 -11.81
C ILE A 232 -17.17 -0.20 -13.27
N ALA A 233 -18.11 -0.47 -14.19
CA ALA A 233 -17.98 -0.16 -15.61
C ALA A 233 -18.89 1.02 -15.94
N SER A 234 -18.40 1.95 -16.79
CA SER A 234 -19.16 3.09 -17.28
C SER A 234 -18.67 3.47 -18.67
N ASP A 235 -19.57 3.95 -19.52
CA ASP A 235 -19.22 4.47 -20.84
C ASP A 235 -18.52 5.85 -20.80
N TYR A 236 -18.33 6.39 -19.59
CA TYR A 236 -17.62 7.65 -19.42
C TYR A 236 -16.13 7.50 -19.75
N ALA A 237 -15.69 8.17 -20.82
CA ALA A 237 -14.30 8.09 -21.30
C ALA A 237 -13.44 9.32 -20.94
N GLY A 238 -13.99 10.29 -20.21
CA GLY A 238 -13.35 11.58 -19.97
C GLY A 238 -12.27 11.63 -18.89
N LEU A 239 -12.06 10.54 -18.14
CA LEU A 239 -11.16 10.52 -16.99
C LEU A 239 -9.95 9.62 -17.23
N LYS A 240 -8.75 10.18 -17.11
CA LYS A 240 -7.47 9.45 -17.15
C LYS A 240 -6.72 9.55 -15.81
N GLU A 241 -6.83 10.72 -15.17
CA GLU A 241 -6.21 10.98 -13.87
C GLU A 241 -6.97 10.31 -12.72
N THR A 242 -6.27 9.92 -11.68
CA THR A 242 -6.91 9.59 -10.40
C THR A 242 -7.53 10.87 -9.81
N ILE A 243 -8.75 10.80 -9.33
CA ILE A 243 -9.37 11.88 -8.55
C ILE A 243 -9.37 11.48 -7.08
N PHE A 244 -9.02 12.41 -6.20
CA PHE A 244 -9.04 12.20 -4.75
C PHE A 244 -9.64 13.42 -4.05
N ASN A 245 -10.74 13.24 -3.33
CA ASN A 245 -11.35 14.35 -2.56
C ASN A 245 -10.82 14.39 -1.11
N MET A 246 -11.16 15.44 -0.40
CA MET A 246 -10.73 15.63 0.98
C MET A 246 -11.42 14.67 1.97
N ASN A 247 -12.59 14.11 1.60
CA ASN A 247 -13.30 13.11 2.42
C ASN A 247 -12.64 11.71 2.36
N GLY A 248 -11.57 11.54 1.58
CA GLY A 248 -10.87 10.27 1.43
C GLY A 248 -11.42 9.36 0.32
N CYS A 249 -12.44 9.80 -0.42
CA CYS A 249 -12.92 9.08 -1.59
C CYS A 249 -12.03 9.35 -2.80
N TYR A 250 -11.74 8.28 -3.55
CA TYR A 250 -10.98 8.36 -4.79
C TYR A 250 -11.66 7.61 -5.93
N ILE A 251 -11.39 8.06 -7.16
CA ILE A 251 -11.79 7.41 -8.39
C ILE A 251 -10.51 7.12 -9.18
N VAL A 252 -10.19 5.84 -9.35
CA VAL A 252 -9.01 5.39 -10.09
C VAL A 252 -9.46 4.75 -11.41
N PRO A 253 -9.17 5.39 -12.57
CA PRO A 253 -9.48 4.81 -13.86
C PRO A 253 -8.72 3.51 -14.09
N LYS A 254 -9.41 2.45 -14.52
CA LYS A 254 -8.85 1.15 -14.89
C LYS A 254 -9.18 0.82 -16.33
N LEU A 255 -8.37 0.00 -16.97
CA LEU A 255 -8.59 -0.42 -18.36
C LEU A 255 -9.52 -1.65 -18.44
N PRO A 256 -10.34 -1.76 -19.50
CA PRO A 256 -10.96 -0.71 -20.30
C PRO A 256 -12.27 -0.21 -19.66
N ASN A 257 -12.53 1.09 -19.69
CA ASN A 257 -13.80 1.71 -19.23
C ASN A 257 -14.26 1.30 -17.83
N ARG A 258 -13.32 1.06 -16.92
CA ARG A 258 -13.57 0.67 -15.55
C ARG A 258 -13.04 1.71 -14.60
N PHE A 259 -13.70 1.87 -13.46
CA PHE A 259 -13.29 2.79 -12.42
C PHE A 259 -13.33 2.07 -11.07
N LEU A 260 -12.24 2.14 -10.35
CA LEU A 260 -12.22 1.69 -8.98
C LEU A 260 -12.53 2.89 -8.08
N ILE A 261 -13.59 2.77 -7.29
CA ILE A 261 -14.04 3.78 -6.34
C ILE A 261 -13.72 3.26 -4.94
N GLY A 262 -13.07 4.07 -4.15
CA GLY A 262 -12.64 3.74 -2.78
C GLY A 262 -12.23 5.00 -2.03
N ALA A 263 -11.84 4.88 -0.78
CA ALA A 263 -12.20 3.77 0.07
C ALA A 263 -12.68 4.30 1.39
N THR A 264 -13.58 3.58 2.00
CA THR A 264 -14.01 3.86 3.36
C THR A 264 -12.92 3.58 4.39
N SER A 265 -13.12 3.96 5.63
CA SER A 265 -12.19 3.72 6.73
C SER A 265 -12.95 3.46 8.01
N ASP A 266 -13.14 2.17 8.32
CA ASP A 266 -13.74 1.70 9.57
C ASP A 266 -12.60 1.28 10.50
N TYR A 267 -12.31 2.11 11.49
CA TYR A 267 -11.22 1.88 12.43
C TYR A 267 -11.53 0.74 13.40
N ASP A 268 -10.51 0.04 13.85
CA ASP A 268 -10.59 -1.12 14.77
C ASP A 268 -11.55 -2.23 14.30
N CYS A 269 -11.77 -2.33 13.00
CA CYS A 269 -12.70 -3.27 12.39
C CYS A 269 -11.95 -4.43 11.71
N TRP A 270 -12.24 -5.65 12.16
CA TRP A 270 -11.71 -6.90 11.59
C TRP A 270 -12.67 -7.62 10.63
N ASP A 271 -13.85 -7.06 10.43
CA ASP A 271 -14.83 -7.62 9.52
C ASP A 271 -14.32 -7.58 8.07
N THR A 272 -14.60 -8.63 7.30
CA THR A 272 -14.15 -8.78 5.91
C THR A 272 -15.30 -8.76 4.91
N GLU A 273 -16.51 -8.43 5.35
CA GLU A 273 -17.66 -8.27 4.47
C GLU A 273 -17.92 -6.81 4.14
N ASN A 274 -18.49 -6.56 2.96
CA ASN A 274 -18.85 -5.20 2.58
C ASN A 274 -20.00 -4.66 3.46
N ASN A 275 -19.99 -3.36 3.72
CA ASN A 275 -21.05 -2.64 4.37
C ASN A 275 -21.85 -1.84 3.33
N ASP A 276 -23.17 -2.02 3.29
CA ASP A 276 -24.05 -1.37 2.30
C ASP A 276 -24.06 0.16 2.42
N ASP A 277 -23.99 0.71 3.64
CA ASP A 277 -23.92 2.17 3.86
C ASP A 277 -22.59 2.72 3.32
N ASN A 278 -21.49 2.00 3.51
CA ASN A 278 -20.19 2.34 2.94
C ASN A 278 -20.22 2.33 1.40
N LEU A 279 -20.84 1.32 0.81
CA LEU A 279 -20.99 1.25 -0.64
C LEU A 279 -21.88 2.36 -1.20
N ALA A 280 -22.94 2.72 -0.49
CA ALA A 280 -23.80 3.84 -0.85
C ALA A 280 -23.07 5.19 -0.72
N TRP A 281 -22.22 5.36 0.30
CA TRP A 281 -21.38 6.53 0.45
C TRP A 281 -20.37 6.67 -0.71
N LEU A 282 -19.76 5.59 -1.14
CA LEU A 282 -18.85 5.59 -2.31
C LEU A 282 -19.58 6.03 -3.59
N ASP A 283 -20.83 5.57 -3.81
CA ASP A 283 -21.64 6.02 -4.95
C ASP A 283 -21.96 7.52 -4.84
N HIS A 284 -22.37 7.98 -3.69
CA HIS A 284 -22.68 9.40 -3.45
C HIS A 284 -21.46 10.29 -3.75
N GLU A 285 -20.31 9.99 -3.15
CA GLU A 285 -19.09 10.78 -3.31
C GLU A 285 -18.58 10.77 -4.76
N SER A 286 -18.56 9.60 -5.40
CA SER A 286 -18.07 9.49 -6.78
C SER A 286 -18.96 10.23 -7.77
N VAL A 287 -20.30 10.17 -7.61
CA VAL A 287 -21.27 10.88 -8.46
C VAL A 287 -21.25 12.39 -8.21
N ASN A 288 -20.95 12.83 -6.98
CA ASN A 288 -20.77 14.24 -6.69
C ASN A 288 -19.55 14.81 -7.42
N MET A 289 -18.45 14.09 -7.44
CA MET A 289 -17.25 14.47 -8.19
C MET A 289 -17.46 14.35 -9.70
N ILE A 290 -17.93 13.19 -10.19
CA ILE A 290 -18.10 12.88 -11.61
C ILE A 290 -19.53 12.43 -11.89
N PRO A 291 -20.46 13.34 -12.21
CA PRO A 291 -21.89 13.04 -12.42
C PRO A 291 -22.17 11.96 -13.47
N ALA A 292 -21.31 11.86 -14.45
CA ALA A 292 -21.41 10.84 -15.53
C ALA A 292 -21.31 9.40 -14.99
N LEU A 293 -20.72 9.20 -13.79
CA LEU A 293 -20.65 7.89 -13.15
C LEU A 293 -21.97 7.46 -12.49
N ARG A 294 -23.02 8.27 -12.52
CA ARG A 294 -24.36 7.87 -12.03
C ARG A 294 -24.91 6.64 -12.74
N SER A 295 -24.67 6.57 -14.05
CA SER A 295 -25.09 5.42 -14.89
C SER A 295 -23.90 4.46 -15.02
N HIS A 296 -23.74 3.58 -14.04
CA HIS A 296 -22.68 2.58 -14.04
C HIS A 296 -23.24 1.18 -13.78
N HIS A 297 -22.45 0.19 -14.13
CA HIS A 297 -22.66 -1.22 -13.76
C HIS A 297 -21.61 -1.63 -12.72
N VAL A 298 -22.05 -2.14 -11.58
CA VAL A 298 -21.14 -2.68 -10.57
C VAL A 298 -20.60 -4.02 -11.04
N ILE A 299 -19.28 -4.11 -11.19
CA ILE A 299 -18.60 -5.34 -11.58
C ILE A 299 -18.31 -6.18 -10.33
N LYS A 300 -17.80 -5.54 -9.27
CA LYS A 300 -17.39 -6.22 -8.04
C LYS A 300 -17.24 -5.22 -6.90
N THR A 301 -17.55 -5.69 -5.69
CA THR A 301 -17.21 -5.03 -4.43
C THR A 301 -16.32 -5.95 -3.59
N TRP A 302 -15.44 -5.37 -2.79
CA TRP A 302 -14.63 -6.12 -1.82
C TRP A 302 -14.10 -5.20 -0.75
N THR A 303 -13.53 -5.79 0.27
CA THR A 303 -12.92 -5.08 1.40
C THR A 303 -11.49 -5.54 1.64
N GLY A 304 -10.72 -4.74 2.36
CA GLY A 304 -9.38 -5.07 2.82
C GLY A 304 -9.08 -4.42 4.17
N ILE A 305 -8.26 -5.09 4.97
CA ILE A 305 -7.86 -4.61 6.28
C ILE A 305 -6.45 -4.03 6.19
N ARG A 306 -6.36 -2.71 6.35
CA ARG A 306 -5.10 -1.97 6.32
C ARG A 306 -4.48 -1.93 7.71
N PRO A 307 -3.15 -2.13 7.86
CA PRO A 307 -2.45 -1.88 9.12
C PRO A 307 -2.21 -0.38 9.30
N ILE A 308 -2.62 0.20 10.41
CA ILE A 308 -2.29 1.58 10.80
C ILE A 308 -1.51 1.56 12.11
N THR A 309 -0.62 2.51 12.31
CA THR A 309 0.04 2.85 13.56
C THR A 309 -0.59 4.08 14.17
N GLU A 310 -0.38 4.35 15.45
CA GLU A 310 -0.94 5.51 16.13
C GLU A 310 -0.52 6.85 15.51
N ASP A 311 0.70 6.93 14.98
CA ASP A 311 1.27 8.13 14.35
C ASP A 311 1.23 8.09 12.81
N GLU A 312 0.55 7.10 12.23
CA GLU A 312 0.44 6.84 10.77
C GLU A 312 1.80 6.64 10.07
N ILE A 313 2.88 6.49 10.83
CA ILE A 313 4.22 6.23 10.29
C ILE A 313 4.45 4.72 10.23
N PRO A 314 4.85 4.16 9.07
CA PRO A 314 5.12 2.74 8.97
C PRO A 314 6.29 2.33 9.87
N ILE A 315 6.19 1.13 10.43
CA ILE A 315 7.24 0.53 11.26
C ILE A 315 8.05 -0.43 10.39
N MET A 316 9.36 -0.16 10.28
CA MET A 316 10.29 -0.96 9.51
C MET A 316 11.63 -1.05 10.23
N GLY A 317 12.12 -2.24 10.52
CA GLY A 317 13.42 -2.41 11.15
C GLY A 317 13.63 -3.73 11.87
N GLU A 318 14.80 -3.84 12.48
CA GLU A 318 15.19 -4.92 13.37
C GLU A 318 14.75 -4.58 14.82
N ILE A 319 14.07 -5.52 15.47
CA ILE A 319 13.52 -5.34 16.83
C ILE A 319 14.24 -6.17 17.89
N ALA A 320 14.86 -7.27 17.47
CA ALA A 320 15.73 -8.12 18.26
C ALA A 320 16.73 -8.78 17.31
N PRO A 321 17.82 -9.39 17.79
CA PRO A 321 18.78 -10.04 16.91
C PRO A 321 18.12 -10.97 15.91
N GLN A 322 18.27 -10.66 14.62
CA GLN A 322 17.73 -11.41 13.48
C GLN A 322 16.18 -11.49 13.44
N LEU A 323 15.48 -10.60 14.16
CA LEU A 323 14.03 -10.43 14.11
C LEU A 323 13.68 -9.07 13.51
N PHE A 324 13.03 -9.09 12.37
CA PHE A 324 12.67 -7.89 11.61
C PHE A 324 11.16 -7.75 11.50
N VAL A 325 10.68 -6.51 11.41
CA VAL A 325 9.26 -6.22 11.20
C VAL A 325 9.06 -5.15 10.13
N THR A 326 8.01 -5.30 9.35
CA THR A 326 7.53 -4.29 8.40
C THR A 326 6.01 -4.29 8.39
N THR A 327 5.40 -3.22 8.87
CA THR A 327 3.93 -3.06 8.98
C THR A 327 3.53 -1.59 9.15
N GLY A 328 2.23 -1.32 9.31
CA GLY A 328 1.75 0.05 9.55
C GLY A 328 1.75 0.95 8.31
N HIS A 329 1.85 0.39 7.11
CA HIS A 329 1.92 1.18 5.87
C HIS A 329 0.58 1.83 5.47
N TYR A 330 -0.49 1.52 6.17
CA TYR A 330 -1.84 2.08 6.00
C TYR A 330 -2.25 2.16 4.53
N ARG A 331 -2.40 3.38 3.99
CA ARG A 331 -2.79 3.65 2.59
C ARG A 331 -1.63 3.52 1.61
N ASN A 332 -0.38 3.56 2.10
CA ASN A 332 0.83 3.69 1.30
C ASN A 332 1.52 2.35 0.97
N GLY A 333 0.90 1.20 1.30
CA GLY A 333 1.54 -0.11 1.15
C GLY A 333 1.98 -0.42 -0.29
N ILE A 334 1.14 -0.16 -1.29
CA ILE A 334 1.48 -0.36 -2.70
C ILE A 334 2.63 0.58 -3.11
N LEU A 335 2.47 1.87 -2.83
CA LEU A 335 3.47 2.89 -3.12
C LEU A 335 4.83 2.56 -2.51
N LEU A 336 4.88 2.22 -1.22
CA LEU A 336 6.12 2.05 -0.48
C LEU A 336 6.79 0.69 -0.70
N SER A 337 6.08 -0.30 -1.27
CA SER A 337 6.61 -1.67 -1.39
C SER A 337 7.94 -1.79 -2.16
N PRO A 338 8.24 -1.01 -3.22
CA PRO A 338 9.54 -1.07 -3.87
C PRO A 338 10.70 -0.70 -2.95
N ILE A 339 10.63 0.50 -2.35
CA ILE A 339 11.72 1.02 -1.50
C ILE A 339 11.79 0.29 -0.15
N ALA A 340 10.65 -0.03 0.46
CA ALA A 340 10.61 -0.81 1.71
C ALA A 340 11.17 -2.22 1.50
N GLY A 341 10.82 -2.87 0.40
CA GLY A 341 11.39 -4.17 0.02
C GLY A 341 12.92 -4.11 -0.11
N GLN A 342 13.44 -3.10 -0.79
CA GLN A 342 14.86 -2.89 -0.97
C GLN A 342 15.57 -2.62 0.36
N LEU A 343 15.12 -1.61 1.12
CA LEU A 343 15.80 -1.21 2.36
C LEU A 343 15.72 -2.29 3.45
N MET A 344 14.59 -2.99 3.56
CA MET A 344 14.47 -4.11 4.51
C MET A 344 15.35 -5.28 4.12
N ALA A 345 15.45 -5.62 2.84
CA ALA A 345 16.36 -6.67 2.38
C ALA A 345 17.84 -6.30 2.65
N GLN A 346 18.22 -5.06 2.37
CA GLN A 346 19.56 -4.55 2.67
C GLN A 346 19.83 -4.55 4.19
N LEU A 347 18.84 -4.19 5.02
CA LEU A 347 18.97 -4.24 6.47
C LEU A 347 19.20 -5.68 6.98
N VAL A 348 18.49 -6.67 6.43
CA VAL A 348 18.68 -8.10 6.73
C VAL A 348 20.07 -8.58 6.29
N ASP A 349 20.60 -7.99 5.21
CA ASP A 349 21.97 -8.22 4.72
C ASP A 349 23.03 -7.36 5.46
N GLU A 350 22.64 -6.75 6.59
CA GLU A 350 23.48 -5.96 7.51
C GLU A 350 24.06 -4.67 6.90
N ASP A 351 23.41 -4.10 5.87
CA ASP A 351 23.79 -2.84 5.26
C ASP A 351 23.59 -1.66 6.23
N SER A 352 24.66 -0.91 6.49
CA SER A 352 24.65 0.22 7.43
C SER A 352 23.90 1.43 6.89
N GLU A 353 23.90 1.66 5.58
CA GLU A 353 23.19 2.77 4.95
C GLU A 353 21.68 2.54 5.00
N ALA A 354 21.22 1.30 4.72
CA ALA A 354 19.82 0.93 4.89
C ALA A 354 19.36 1.11 6.34
N ARG A 355 20.19 0.74 7.31
CA ARG A 355 19.93 0.97 8.76
C ARG A 355 19.78 2.46 9.07
N HIS A 356 20.57 3.32 8.46
CA HIS A 356 20.47 4.78 8.61
C HIS A 356 19.19 5.33 7.98
N GLN A 357 18.87 4.93 6.76
CA GLN A 357 17.65 5.38 6.04
C GLN A 357 16.36 4.91 6.72
N LEU A 358 16.36 3.75 7.36
CA LEU A 358 15.23 3.22 8.12
C LEU A 358 15.13 3.80 9.55
N ALA A 359 16.10 4.58 10.01
CA ALA A 359 16.10 5.12 11.38
C ALA A 359 14.81 5.88 11.77
N PRO A 360 14.17 6.69 10.89
CA PRO A 360 12.91 7.36 11.22
C PRO A 360 11.72 6.39 11.38
N PHE A 361 11.81 5.18 10.83
CA PHE A 361 10.75 4.17 10.79
C PHE A 361 11.01 3.03 11.79
N ARG A 362 11.99 3.19 12.65
CA ARG A 362 12.34 2.15 13.64
C ARG A 362 11.20 1.90 14.60
N PRO A 363 10.99 0.62 14.94
CA PRO A 363 9.99 0.25 15.91
C PRO A 363 10.23 0.93 17.27
N LYS A 364 9.26 1.71 17.72
CA LYS A 364 9.16 2.16 19.11
C LYS A 364 8.48 1.06 19.92
N ILE A 365 9.20 -0.03 20.21
CA ILE A 365 8.64 -1.24 20.80
C ILE A 365 8.86 -1.23 22.30
N LYS A 366 7.82 -1.61 23.05
CA LYS A 366 7.94 -2.01 24.47
C LYS A 366 8.18 -3.52 24.53
N GLN A 367 9.18 -3.91 25.28
CA GLN A 367 9.35 -5.31 25.68
C GLN A 367 8.43 -5.55 26.88
N ILE A 368 7.54 -6.57 26.77
CA ILE A 368 6.59 -6.96 27.83
C ILE A 368 7.23 -8.02 28.71
#